data_a190211eb70df11c6047b000dfe95c53
#
_entry.id   a190211eb70df11c6047b000dfe95c53
#
_cell.length_a   1.000
_cell.length_b   1.000
_cell.length_c   1.000
_cell.angle_alpha   90.00
_cell.angle_beta   90.00
_cell.angle_gamma   90.00
#
_symmetry.space_group_name_H-M   'P 1'
#
loop_
_entity.id
_entity.type
_entity.pdbx_description
1 polymer ?
#
loop_
_entity_poly.entity_id
_entity_poly.type
_entity_poly.pdbx_seq_one_letter_code
_entity_poly.pdbx_strand_id
1 'polypeptide(L)'
;MHTTEIKKVLVANRGEIAVRIFRACYDLGLHTVAIYSNEDTYSLFRTRADEAYLVGEKKSPLGAYLDIPGIIGLARRRGVTAIHPGYGFLSENAEFARACEDNGILFIGPSSDVLAKMGDKLSAKEIAVKCGVPIIPGCTEPLKDGDDAVEKAVSFGFPVILKAAAGGGGRGMRRCDTVEEVKTAYELVHREAEKAFGCGDIFMEKYLIEPKHIEVQILADQYGNVYHLGERDCSLQRRYQKVVEFAPAWSVPQKTVEALRRDAVKIAKSVGYVSAGTVEFLVDKNGDYYFIEMNPRIQVEHTVTEMVTGIDIVRAQILIAAGHPLSDPIIGLTCQEDVKMDGYAIQCRVTTEDPANNFAPATPSRRTPKPPEEE
;
A
#
# COMPACT_ATOMS: atom_id res chain seq x y z
N MET A 1 -31.19 1.24 4.57
CA MET A 1 -29.83 1.32 4.01
C MET A 1 -29.97 1.63 2.53
N HIS A 2 -29.36 2.69 2.02
CA HIS A 2 -29.35 2.95 0.58
C HIS A 2 -28.12 2.31 -0.02
N THR A 3 -28.30 1.21 -0.75
CA THR A 3 -27.24 0.62 -1.57
C THR A 3 -27.26 1.28 -2.95
N THR A 4 -26.08 1.61 -3.46
CA THR A 4 -25.89 2.09 -4.83
C THR A 4 -25.58 0.91 -5.74
N GLU A 5 -26.36 0.73 -6.79
CA GLU A 5 -26.15 -0.38 -7.71
C GLU A 5 -24.85 -0.16 -8.53
N ILE A 6 -23.89 -1.05 -8.36
CA ILE A 6 -22.72 -1.13 -9.23
C ILE A 6 -23.06 -2.07 -10.39
N LYS A 7 -22.93 -1.57 -11.64
CA LYS A 7 -23.19 -2.34 -12.86
C LYS A 7 -21.91 -2.66 -13.64
N LYS A 8 -21.01 -1.68 -13.69
CA LYS A 8 -19.79 -1.78 -14.49
C LYS A 8 -18.61 -1.21 -13.73
N VAL A 9 -17.57 -2.03 -13.57
CA VAL A 9 -16.35 -1.70 -12.83
C VAL A 9 -15.19 -1.54 -13.80
N LEU A 10 -14.56 -0.37 -13.79
CA LEU A 10 -13.28 -0.14 -14.44
C LEU A 10 -12.16 -0.44 -13.45
N VAL A 11 -11.18 -1.25 -13.86
CA VAL A 11 -9.97 -1.49 -13.08
C VAL A 11 -8.86 -0.55 -13.55
N ALA A 12 -8.53 0.45 -12.73
CA ALA A 12 -7.48 1.43 -13.02
C ALA A 12 -6.10 0.88 -12.64
N ASN A 13 -5.79 -0.29 -13.14
CA ASN A 13 -4.55 -1.03 -12.85
C ASN A 13 -4.24 -2.04 -13.96
N ARG A 14 -3.18 -2.83 -13.78
CA ARG A 14 -2.68 -3.82 -14.74
C ARG A 14 -2.22 -5.10 -14.03
N GLY A 15 -1.78 -6.08 -14.81
CA GLY A 15 -1.11 -7.28 -14.27
C GLY A 15 -2.03 -8.17 -13.45
N GLU A 16 -1.46 -8.79 -12.43
CA GLU A 16 -2.15 -9.80 -11.62
C GLU A 16 -3.29 -9.20 -10.79
N ILE A 17 -3.13 -8.00 -10.23
CA ILE A 17 -4.19 -7.38 -9.43
C ILE A 17 -5.41 -7.03 -10.28
N ALA A 18 -5.24 -6.66 -11.55
CA ALA A 18 -6.37 -6.46 -12.45
C ALA A 18 -7.14 -7.77 -12.66
N VAL A 19 -6.45 -8.89 -12.87
CA VAL A 19 -7.07 -10.22 -12.99
C VAL A 19 -7.79 -10.60 -11.69
N ARG A 20 -7.19 -10.33 -10.54
CA ARG A 20 -7.79 -10.59 -9.23
C ARG A 20 -9.10 -9.83 -9.04
N ILE A 21 -9.13 -8.56 -9.42
CA ILE A 21 -10.32 -7.72 -9.31
C ILE A 21 -11.40 -8.18 -10.31
N PHE A 22 -11.04 -8.51 -11.54
CA PHE A 22 -12.01 -9.03 -12.53
C PHE A 22 -12.68 -10.30 -12.04
N ARG A 23 -11.93 -11.20 -11.39
CA ARG A 23 -12.50 -12.40 -10.78
C ARG A 23 -13.55 -12.06 -9.73
N ALA A 24 -13.25 -11.13 -8.81
CA ALA A 24 -14.23 -10.72 -7.80
C ALA A 24 -15.48 -10.05 -8.43
N CYS A 25 -15.30 -9.25 -9.48
CA CYS A 25 -16.40 -8.69 -10.24
C CYS A 25 -17.26 -9.77 -10.91
N TYR A 26 -16.62 -10.77 -11.53
CA TYR A 26 -17.32 -11.88 -12.15
C TYR A 26 -18.16 -12.67 -11.13
N ASP A 27 -17.61 -12.96 -9.95
CA ASP A 27 -18.31 -13.67 -8.88
C ASP A 27 -19.51 -12.86 -8.33
N LEU A 28 -19.52 -11.54 -8.53
CA LEU A 28 -20.62 -10.63 -8.19
C LEU A 28 -21.55 -10.33 -9.39
N GLY A 29 -21.31 -10.92 -10.57
CA GLY A 29 -22.11 -10.67 -11.77
C GLY A 29 -21.95 -9.27 -12.36
N LEU A 30 -20.81 -8.59 -12.11
CA LEU A 30 -20.52 -7.24 -12.56
C LEU A 30 -19.76 -7.22 -13.88
N HIS A 31 -20.12 -6.29 -14.76
CA HIS A 31 -19.42 -6.08 -16.03
C HIS A 31 -18.07 -5.37 -15.80
N THR A 32 -17.03 -5.80 -16.49
CA THR A 32 -15.65 -5.39 -16.25
C THR A 32 -15.03 -4.61 -17.40
N VAL A 33 -14.26 -3.58 -17.08
CA VAL A 33 -13.52 -2.77 -18.04
C VAL A 33 -12.05 -2.73 -17.65
N ALA A 34 -11.19 -3.20 -18.55
CA ALA A 34 -9.74 -3.04 -18.44
C ALA A 34 -9.29 -1.76 -19.13
N ILE A 35 -8.26 -1.11 -18.59
CA ILE A 35 -7.45 -0.12 -19.32
C ILE A 35 -6.04 -0.66 -19.52
N TYR A 36 -5.40 -0.33 -20.64
CA TYR A 36 -4.04 -0.80 -20.91
C TYR A 36 -3.23 0.24 -21.69
N SER A 37 -1.90 0.27 -21.46
CA SER A 37 -0.96 1.05 -22.27
C SER A 37 -0.56 0.29 -23.55
N ASN A 38 0.14 0.96 -24.48
CA ASN A 38 0.65 0.30 -25.69
C ASN A 38 1.51 -0.93 -25.37
N GLU A 39 2.33 -0.87 -24.31
CA GLU A 39 3.22 -1.95 -23.89
C GLU A 39 2.45 -3.16 -23.37
N ASP A 40 1.25 -2.95 -22.87
CA ASP A 40 0.39 -3.99 -22.33
C ASP A 40 -0.60 -4.58 -23.36
N THR A 41 -0.44 -4.23 -24.63
CA THR A 41 -1.34 -4.69 -25.73
C THR A 41 -1.50 -6.21 -25.77
N TYR A 42 -0.47 -6.97 -25.41
CA TYR A 42 -0.48 -8.43 -25.37
C TYR A 42 -0.55 -9.03 -23.96
N SER A 43 -0.77 -8.18 -22.94
CA SER A 43 -0.86 -8.63 -21.56
C SER A 43 -2.14 -9.43 -21.29
N LEU A 44 -2.03 -10.52 -20.52
CA LEU A 44 -3.11 -11.46 -20.23
C LEU A 44 -4.33 -10.78 -19.56
N PHE A 45 -4.10 -9.84 -18.64
CA PHE A 45 -5.19 -9.22 -17.89
C PHE A 45 -6.23 -8.54 -18.79
N ARG A 46 -5.79 -7.99 -19.93
CA ARG A 46 -6.66 -7.33 -20.90
C ARG A 46 -7.73 -8.25 -21.45
N THR A 47 -7.43 -9.53 -21.62
CA THR A 47 -8.35 -10.53 -22.17
C THR A 47 -9.24 -11.18 -21.10
N ARG A 48 -9.10 -10.75 -19.85
CA ARG A 48 -9.88 -11.24 -18.71
C ARG A 48 -11.04 -10.32 -18.33
N ALA A 49 -11.11 -9.15 -18.95
CA ALA A 49 -12.23 -8.23 -18.79
C ALA A 49 -13.22 -8.38 -19.95
N ASP A 50 -14.46 -7.96 -19.74
CA ASP A 50 -15.50 -7.95 -20.78
C ASP A 50 -15.20 -6.91 -21.86
N GLU A 51 -14.62 -5.75 -21.45
CA GLU A 51 -14.17 -4.69 -22.33
C GLU A 51 -12.74 -4.29 -22.00
N ALA A 52 -11.95 -3.88 -23.00
CA ALA A 52 -10.59 -3.37 -22.80
C ALA A 52 -10.29 -2.18 -23.70
N TYR A 53 -9.69 -1.12 -23.14
CA TYR A 53 -9.43 0.13 -23.86
C TYR A 53 -8.00 0.59 -23.69
N LEU A 54 -7.39 1.00 -24.80
CA LEU A 54 -6.10 1.67 -24.82
C LEU A 54 -6.24 3.05 -24.17
N VAL A 55 -5.34 3.39 -23.26
CA VAL A 55 -5.24 4.70 -22.61
C VAL A 55 -3.83 5.28 -22.78
N GLY A 56 -3.72 6.59 -22.73
CA GLY A 56 -2.42 7.27 -22.78
C GLY A 56 -1.61 7.00 -24.05
N GLU A 57 -2.23 6.92 -25.22
CA GLU A 57 -1.62 6.54 -26.51
C GLU A 57 -0.31 7.31 -26.84
N LYS A 58 -0.18 8.54 -26.36
CA LYS A 58 1.01 9.40 -26.54
C LYS A 58 1.82 9.61 -25.27
N LYS A 59 1.53 8.85 -24.21
CA LYS A 59 2.20 8.95 -22.91
C LYS A 59 3.19 7.81 -22.72
N SER A 60 4.10 7.96 -21.74
CA SER A 60 4.93 6.84 -21.29
C SER A 60 4.05 5.73 -20.69
N PRO A 61 4.53 4.48 -20.59
CA PRO A 61 3.78 3.37 -20.00
C PRO A 61 3.19 3.70 -18.64
N LEU A 62 4.00 4.29 -17.76
CA LEU A 62 3.55 4.74 -16.43
C LEU A 62 2.55 5.91 -16.55
N GLY A 63 2.84 6.90 -17.42
CA GLY A 63 1.98 8.06 -17.63
C GLY A 63 0.59 7.71 -18.16
N ALA A 64 0.44 6.59 -18.85
CA ALA A 64 -0.86 6.09 -19.30
C ALA A 64 -1.78 5.71 -18.14
N TYR A 65 -1.24 5.03 -17.12
CA TYR A 65 -1.98 4.62 -15.92
C TYR A 65 -2.14 5.75 -14.89
N LEU A 66 -1.44 6.87 -15.05
CA LEU A 66 -1.56 8.06 -14.20
C LEU A 66 -2.40 9.18 -14.83
N ASP A 67 -3.02 8.92 -15.97
CA ASP A 67 -3.82 9.90 -16.72
C ASP A 67 -5.23 10.05 -16.15
N ILE A 68 -5.38 10.76 -15.03
CA ILE A 68 -6.69 10.97 -14.38
C ILE A 68 -7.76 11.47 -15.38
N PRO A 69 -7.54 12.58 -16.14
CA PRO A 69 -8.57 13.06 -17.06
C PRO A 69 -8.94 12.04 -18.14
N GLY A 70 -7.95 11.32 -18.69
CA GLY A 70 -8.17 10.29 -19.70
C GLY A 70 -8.99 9.12 -19.18
N ILE A 71 -8.66 8.62 -17.97
CA ILE A 71 -9.36 7.51 -17.32
C ILE A 71 -10.80 7.90 -16.97
N ILE A 72 -11.03 9.04 -16.32
CA ILE A 72 -12.37 9.53 -15.99
C ILE A 72 -13.21 9.78 -17.25
N GLY A 73 -12.62 10.40 -18.27
CA GLY A 73 -13.29 10.61 -19.54
C GLY A 73 -13.70 9.30 -20.23
N LEU A 74 -12.85 8.27 -20.18
CA LEU A 74 -13.18 6.92 -20.67
C LEU A 74 -14.32 6.31 -19.83
N ALA A 75 -14.20 6.33 -18.51
CA ALA A 75 -15.21 5.78 -17.59
C ALA A 75 -16.62 6.35 -17.87
N ARG A 76 -16.73 7.68 -18.04
CA ARG A 76 -17.98 8.35 -18.38
C ARG A 76 -18.55 7.89 -19.73
N ARG A 77 -17.71 7.85 -20.77
CA ARG A 77 -18.14 7.45 -22.13
C ARG A 77 -18.62 6.00 -22.19
N ARG A 78 -18.11 5.14 -21.30
CA ARG A 78 -18.42 3.71 -21.25
C ARG A 78 -19.46 3.33 -20.21
N GLY A 79 -20.05 4.31 -19.52
CA GLY A 79 -21.07 4.06 -18.50
C GLY A 79 -20.56 3.30 -17.30
N VAL A 80 -19.27 3.50 -16.93
CA VAL A 80 -18.68 2.91 -15.73
C VAL A 80 -19.34 3.52 -14.49
N THR A 81 -19.73 2.67 -13.55
CA THR A 81 -20.40 3.09 -12.31
C THR A 81 -19.44 3.07 -11.11
N ALA A 82 -18.36 2.29 -11.18
CA ALA A 82 -17.35 2.24 -10.14
C ALA A 82 -15.96 2.02 -10.72
N ILE A 83 -14.92 2.50 -10.01
CA ILE A 83 -13.52 2.30 -10.36
C ILE A 83 -12.81 1.63 -9.19
N HIS A 84 -12.11 0.51 -9.48
CA HIS A 84 -11.21 -0.12 -8.53
C HIS A 84 -9.76 0.21 -8.88
N PRO A 85 -9.00 0.90 -8.01
CA PRO A 85 -7.64 1.33 -8.32
C PRO A 85 -6.59 0.23 -8.11
N GLY A 86 -6.92 -0.87 -7.42
CA GLY A 86 -5.96 -1.89 -6.99
C GLY A 86 -4.95 -1.36 -5.99
N TYR A 87 -3.66 -1.58 -6.25
CA TYR A 87 -2.54 -1.03 -5.49
C TYR A 87 -1.50 -0.39 -6.44
N GLY A 88 -0.71 0.56 -5.92
CA GLY A 88 0.19 1.39 -6.74
C GLY A 88 -0.58 2.36 -7.66
N PHE A 89 0.08 2.96 -8.63
CA PHE A 89 -0.50 3.96 -9.54
C PHE A 89 -1.35 5.02 -8.81
N LEU A 90 -2.66 5.02 -9.04
CA LEU A 90 -3.61 5.99 -8.51
C LEU A 90 -4.35 5.52 -7.26
N SER A 91 -3.97 4.37 -6.68
CA SER A 91 -4.72 3.79 -5.55
C SER A 91 -4.69 4.62 -4.25
N GLU A 92 -3.65 5.44 -4.07
CA GLU A 92 -3.48 6.33 -2.92
C GLU A 92 -3.58 7.82 -3.33
N ASN A 93 -4.07 8.08 -4.55
CA ASN A 93 -4.15 9.42 -5.09
C ASN A 93 -5.50 10.07 -4.73
N ALA A 94 -5.48 11.05 -3.82
CA ALA A 94 -6.66 11.77 -3.37
C ALA A 94 -7.35 12.56 -4.49
N GLU A 95 -6.59 13.10 -5.46
CA GLU A 95 -7.14 13.81 -6.61
C GLU A 95 -7.94 12.87 -7.52
N PHE A 96 -7.46 11.65 -7.73
CA PHE A 96 -8.19 10.65 -8.50
C PHE A 96 -9.49 10.22 -7.82
N ALA A 97 -9.46 9.97 -6.51
CA ALA A 97 -10.66 9.64 -5.76
C ALA A 97 -11.68 10.79 -5.83
N ARG A 98 -11.25 12.03 -5.66
CA ARG A 98 -12.10 13.22 -5.80
C ARG A 98 -12.65 13.36 -7.22
N ALA A 99 -11.84 13.10 -8.25
CA ALA A 99 -12.29 13.12 -9.62
C ALA A 99 -13.38 12.05 -9.90
N CYS A 100 -13.31 10.88 -9.24
CA CYS A 100 -14.40 9.91 -9.28
C CYS A 100 -15.65 10.46 -8.61
N GLU A 101 -15.54 10.97 -7.38
CA GLU A 101 -16.64 11.58 -6.60
C GLU A 101 -17.35 12.68 -7.40
N ASP A 102 -16.61 13.63 -7.97
CA ASP A 102 -17.12 14.76 -8.74
C ASP A 102 -17.85 14.34 -10.04
N ASN A 103 -17.57 13.15 -10.54
CA ASN A 103 -18.20 12.60 -11.75
C ASN A 103 -19.29 11.53 -11.45
N GLY A 104 -19.65 11.35 -10.19
CA GLY A 104 -20.68 10.37 -9.77
C GLY A 104 -20.25 8.91 -10.01
N ILE A 105 -18.94 8.65 -10.00
CA ILE A 105 -18.36 7.31 -10.14
C ILE A 105 -17.89 6.87 -8.75
N LEU A 106 -18.32 5.69 -8.30
CA LEU A 106 -17.87 5.16 -7.01
C LEU A 106 -16.38 4.80 -7.06
N PHE A 107 -15.59 5.39 -6.19
CA PHE A 107 -14.21 4.97 -5.96
C PHE A 107 -14.22 3.80 -4.97
N ILE A 108 -13.72 2.61 -5.39
CA ILE A 108 -13.65 1.44 -4.52
C ILE A 108 -12.39 1.55 -3.66
N GLY A 109 -12.54 2.24 -2.55
CA GLY A 109 -11.49 2.62 -1.62
C GLY A 109 -12.02 3.59 -0.57
N PRO A 110 -11.15 4.19 0.26
CA PRO A 110 -11.52 5.24 1.19
C PRO A 110 -11.81 6.56 0.45
N SER A 111 -12.42 7.51 1.13
CA SER A 111 -12.71 8.85 0.57
C SER A 111 -11.43 9.61 0.24
N SER A 112 -11.55 10.60 -0.68
CA SER A 112 -10.44 11.48 -1.05
C SER A 112 -9.81 12.20 0.15
N ASP A 113 -10.62 12.56 1.15
CA ASP A 113 -10.15 13.22 2.38
C ASP A 113 -9.34 12.27 3.28
N VAL A 114 -9.74 11.00 3.39
CA VAL A 114 -8.99 9.98 4.14
C VAL A 114 -7.68 9.65 3.43
N LEU A 115 -7.68 9.56 2.09
CA LEU A 115 -6.48 9.37 1.29
C LEU A 115 -5.48 10.51 1.50
N ALA A 116 -5.92 11.76 1.49
CA ALA A 116 -5.07 12.92 1.71
C ALA A 116 -4.45 12.90 3.12
N LYS A 117 -5.24 12.60 4.17
CA LYS A 117 -4.76 12.55 5.56
C LYS A 117 -3.77 11.41 5.81
N MET A 118 -4.03 10.23 5.27
CA MET A 118 -3.18 9.05 5.52
C MET A 118 -1.98 8.97 4.58
N GLY A 119 -2.05 9.62 3.42
CA GLY A 119 -0.93 9.74 2.48
C GLY A 119 0.16 10.70 2.94
N ASP A 120 -0.16 11.64 3.82
CA ASP A 120 0.83 12.51 4.46
C ASP A 120 1.42 11.86 5.71
N LYS A 121 2.72 11.56 5.66
CA LYS A 121 3.43 10.83 6.73
C LYS A 121 3.40 11.55 8.09
N LEU A 122 3.43 12.88 8.09
CA LEU A 122 3.37 13.65 9.32
C LEU A 122 1.97 13.61 9.93
N SER A 123 0.94 13.84 9.12
CA SER A 123 -0.46 13.72 9.54
C SER A 123 -0.78 12.32 10.07
N ALA A 124 -0.31 11.27 9.41
CA ALA A 124 -0.51 9.90 9.86
C ALA A 124 0.13 9.62 11.23
N LYS A 125 1.37 10.12 11.46
CA LYS A 125 2.04 10.01 12.76
C LYS A 125 1.32 10.81 13.85
N GLU A 126 0.85 12.03 13.56
CA GLU A 126 0.07 12.83 14.51
C GLU A 126 -1.23 12.10 14.91
N ILE A 127 -1.91 11.48 13.96
CA ILE A 127 -3.10 10.68 14.23
C ILE A 127 -2.76 9.49 15.14
N ALA A 128 -1.66 8.77 14.88
CA ALA A 128 -1.22 7.68 15.73
C ALA A 128 -0.94 8.15 17.17
N VAL A 129 -0.23 9.27 17.34
CA VAL A 129 0.05 9.88 18.65
C VAL A 129 -1.24 10.28 19.38
N LYS A 130 -2.19 10.94 18.68
CA LYS A 130 -3.50 11.31 19.25
C LYS A 130 -4.31 10.07 19.67
N CYS A 131 -4.12 8.97 18.98
CA CYS A 131 -4.67 7.67 19.36
C CYS A 131 -3.91 6.98 20.52
N GLY A 132 -2.80 7.53 21.02
CA GLY A 132 -1.94 6.91 22.01
C GLY A 132 -1.23 5.66 21.49
N VAL A 133 -1.00 5.59 20.19
CA VAL A 133 -0.24 4.52 19.53
C VAL A 133 1.23 4.91 19.48
N PRO A 134 2.16 4.05 19.92
CA PRO A 134 3.59 4.38 19.90
C PRO A 134 4.09 4.63 18.47
N ILE A 135 4.91 5.66 18.31
CA ILE A 135 5.67 5.94 17.08
C ILE A 135 7.16 5.83 17.37
N ILE A 136 7.97 5.60 16.33
CA ILE A 136 9.43 5.57 16.49
C ILE A 136 9.86 6.94 16.99
N PRO A 137 10.62 7.02 18.11
CA PRO A 137 11.17 8.28 18.61
C PRO A 137 11.97 8.99 17.51
N GLY A 138 11.65 10.25 17.26
CA GLY A 138 12.29 11.00 16.19
C GLY A 138 11.92 12.49 16.21
N CYS A 139 12.50 13.23 15.29
CA CYS A 139 12.22 14.66 15.13
C CYS A 139 10.83 14.87 14.51
N THR A 140 10.10 15.84 15.04
CA THR A 140 8.83 16.32 14.45
C THR A 140 9.07 17.44 13.43
N GLU A 141 10.22 18.12 13.53
CA GLU A 141 10.63 19.19 12.64
C GLU A 141 11.94 18.80 11.91
N PRO A 142 12.19 19.35 10.71
CA PRO A 142 13.46 19.15 10.04
C PRO A 142 14.65 19.57 10.91
N LEU A 143 15.77 18.88 10.75
CA LEU A 143 17.04 19.24 11.37
C LEU A 143 17.54 20.56 10.79
N LYS A 144 18.02 21.45 11.65
CA LYS A 144 18.50 22.77 11.25
C LYS A 144 19.86 22.72 10.57
N ASP A 145 20.77 21.94 11.16
CA ASP A 145 22.17 21.78 10.73
C ASP A 145 22.77 20.49 11.32
N GLY A 146 24.06 20.28 11.05
CA GLY A 146 24.79 19.10 11.54
C GLY A 146 24.99 19.11 13.07
N ASP A 147 25.01 20.24 13.72
CA ASP A 147 25.17 20.33 15.19
C ASP A 147 23.83 20.02 15.89
N ASP A 148 22.71 20.52 15.39
CA ASP A 148 21.36 20.14 15.84
C ASP A 148 21.13 18.62 15.64
N ALA A 149 21.61 18.06 14.52
CA ALA A 149 21.57 16.62 14.26
C ALA A 149 22.32 15.81 15.32
N VAL A 150 23.50 16.25 15.73
CA VAL A 150 24.29 15.59 16.78
C VAL A 150 23.59 15.68 18.14
N GLU A 151 23.09 16.86 18.53
CA GLU A 151 22.37 17.04 19.80
C GLU A 151 21.17 16.08 19.90
N LYS A 152 20.36 16.01 18.85
CA LYS A 152 19.20 15.11 18.78
C LYS A 152 19.61 13.65 18.76
N ALA A 153 20.67 13.28 18.04
CA ALA A 153 21.17 11.91 18.02
C ALA A 153 21.59 11.42 19.40
N VAL A 154 22.29 12.26 20.17
CA VAL A 154 22.67 11.96 21.54
C VAL A 154 21.43 11.79 22.43
N SER A 155 20.41 12.62 22.26
CA SER A 155 19.16 12.54 23.04
C SER A 155 18.35 11.29 22.75
N PHE A 156 18.29 10.81 21.48
CA PHE A 156 17.62 9.58 21.09
C PHE A 156 18.43 8.32 21.40
N GLY A 157 19.75 8.45 21.59
CA GLY A 157 20.69 7.36 21.71
C GLY A 157 20.94 6.65 20.39
N PHE A 158 22.15 6.10 20.21
CA PHE A 158 22.54 5.40 18.98
C PHE A 158 22.01 3.96 18.92
N PRO A 159 21.85 3.38 17.73
CA PRO A 159 21.96 4.03 16.42
C PRO A 159 20.75 4.90 16.08
N VAL A 160 20.95 5.87 15.17
CA VAL A 160 19.91 6.71 14.59
C VAL A 160 19.91 6.60 13.07
N ILE A 161 18.83 7.05 12.42
CA ILE A 161 18.73 7.13 10.97
C ILE A 161 18.31 8.52 10.54
N LEU A 162 19.07 9.10 9.61
CA LEU A 162 18.72 10.32 8.90
C LEU A 162 17.87 9.99 7.67
N LYS A 163 16.84 10.77 7.42
CA LYS A 163 15.90 10.56 6.30
C LYS A 163 15.60 11.88 5.60
N ALA A 164 15.76 11.93 4.29
CA ALA A 164 15.27 13.04 3.50
C ALA A 164 13.74 13.10 3.54
N ALA A 165 13.16 14.28 3.74
CA ALA A 165 11.71 14.50 3.81
C ALA A 165 10.98 13.97 2.57
N ALA A 166 11.51 14.29 1.38
CA ALA A 166 10.97 13.85 0.10
C ALA A 166 11.46 12.45 -0.35
N GLY A 167 12.28 11.77 0.48
CA GLY A 167 12.83 10.45 0.20
C GLY A 167 11.79 9.34 0.39
N GLY A 168 11.91 8.27 -0.40
CA GLY A 168 11.04 7.10 -0.32
C GLY A 168 11.72 5.84 -0.84
N GLY A 169 11.18 4.67 -0.48
CA GLY A 169 11.71 3.39 -0.96
C GLY A 169 13.18 3.12 -0.57
N GLY A 170 13.63 3.62 0.58
CA GLY A 170 15.00 3.44 1.07
C GLY A 170 16.03 4.44 0.49
N ARG A 171 15.61 5.37 -0.38
CA ARG A 171 16.49 6.41 -0.92
C ARG A 171 16.51 7.64 0.01
N GLY A 172 17.69 8.26 0.14
CA GLY A 172 17.86 9.41 1.03
C GLY A 172 17.81 9.04 2.51
N MET A 173 18.18 7.81 2.88
CA MET A 173 18.28 7.34 4.26
C MET A 173 19.70 6.91 4.58
N ARG A 174 20.17 7.28 5.78
CA ARG A 174 21.51 6.89 6.26
C ARG A 174 21.51 6.61 7.76
N ARG A 175 21.90 5.39 8.10
CA ARG A 175 22.13 4.96 9.49
C ARG A 175 23.43 5.56 9.99
N CYS A 176 23.44 5.99 11.26
CA CYS A 176 24.59 6.49 11.98
C CYS A 176 24.67 5.78 13.32
N ASP A 177 25.83 5.22 13.61
CA ASP A 177 26.12 4.51 14.85
C ASP A 177 26.94 5.37 15.84
N THR A 178 27.54 6.46 15.37
CA THR A 178 28.37 7.38 16.18
C THR A 178 28.06 8.85 15.87
N VAL A 179 28.56 9.75 16.75
CA VAL A 179 28.43 11.22 16.61
C VAL A 179 29.13 11.71 15.32
N GLU A 180 30.31 11.17 15.03
CA GLU A 180 31.14 11.55 13.88
C GLU A 180 30.41 11.21 12.57
N GLU A 181 29.74 10.06 12.55
CA GLU A 181 28.95 9.62 11.39
C GLU A 181 27.76 10.54 11.16
N VAL A 182 27.11 11.07 12.22
CA VAL A 182 25.94 11.95 12.07
C VAL A 182 26.28 13.22 11.31
N LYS A 183 27.38 13.90 11.65
CA LYS A 183 27.82 15.14 10.97
C LYS A 183 28.07 14.91 9.49
N THR A 184 28.84 13.84 9.19
CA THR A 184 29.17 13.47 7.80
C THR A 184 27.92 13.06 7.02
N ALA A 185 27.04 12.29 7.63
CA ALA A 185 25.82 11.82 7.03
C ALA A 185 24.82 12.95 6.75
N TYR A 186 24.68 13.91 7.66
CA TYR A 186 23.81 15.08 7.47
C TYR A 186 24.17 15.81 6.18
N GLU A 187 25.44 16.20 6.01
CA GLU A 187 25.93 16.91 4.84
C GLU A 187 25.69 16.15 3.53
N LEU A 188 25.87 14.82 3.58
CA LEU A 188 25.70 13.96 2.41
C LEU A 188 24.21 13.85 2.05
N VAL A 189 23.34 13.54 3.03
CA VAL A 189 21.90 13.36 2.81
C VAL A 189 21.25 14.67 2.37
N HIS A 190 21.68 15.82 2.94
CA HIS A 190 21.20 17.14 2.55
C HIS A 190 21.46 17.41 1.05
N ARG A 191 22.70 17.23 0.60
CA ARG A 191 23.09 17.43 -0.79
C ARG A 191 22.40 16.46 -1.75
N GLU A 192 22.27 15.20 -1.34
CA GLU A 192 21.57 14.18 -2.13
C GLU A 192 20.07 14.51 -2.26
N ALA A 193 19.43 14.95 -1.16
CA ALA A 193 18.02 15.31 -1.13
C ALA A 193 17.73 16.55 -1.98
N GLU A 194 18.55 17.59 -1.84
CA GLU A 194 18.42 18.82 -2.61
C GLU A 194 18.57 18.58 -4.12
N LYS A 195 19.56 17.75 -4.51
CA LYS A 195 19.80 17.39 -5.91
C LYS A 195 18.70 16.49 -6.50
N ALA A 196 18.17 15.54 -5.72
CA ALA A 196 17.22 14.54 -6.20
C ALA A 196 15.77 15.03 -6.14
N PHE A 197 15.42 15.86 -5.17
CA PHE A 197 14.04 16.20 -4.84
C PHE A 197 13.78 17.72 -4.79
N GLY A 198 14.82 18.55 -4.88
CA GLY A 198 14.70 20.01 -4.76
C GLY A 198 14.37 20.50 -3.35
N CYS A 199 14.46 19.63 -2.35
CA CYS A 199 14.22 19.93 -0.94
C CYS A 199 15.28 19.23 -0.08
N GLY A 200 16.01 20.00 0.71
CA GLY A 200 17.09 19.51 1.56
C GLY A 200 16.66 19.13 2.98
N ASP A 201 15.36 19.16 3.31
CA ASP A 201 14.85 18.85 4.64
C ASP A 201 15.18 17.42 5.06
N ILE A 202 15.77 17.27 6.25
CA ILE A 202 16.18 16.00 6.84
C ILE A 202 15.49 15.83 8.18
N PHE A 203 14.98 14.62 8.41
CA PHE A 203 14.47 14.17 9.70
C PHE A 203 15.40 13.10 10.29
N MET A 204 15.37 12.97 11.60
CA MET A 204 16.06 11.90 12.31
C MET A 204 15.07 11.05 13.10
N GLU A 205 15.31 9.75 13.11
CA GLU A 205 14.58 8.80 13.95
C GLU A 205 15.56 7.84 14.64
N LYS A 206 15.13 7.25 15.75
CA LYS A 206 15.81 6.12 16.36
C LYS A 206 15.87 4.99 15.34
N TYR A 207 17.03 4.38 15.13
CA TYR A 207 17.16 3.19 14.28
C TYR A 207 16.86 1.93 15.10
N LEU A 208 15.90 1.15 14.65
CA LEU A 208 15.58 -0.15 15.25
C LEU A 208 16.46 -1.22 14.60
N ILE A 209 17.15 -2.01 15.44
CA ILE A 209 18.03 -3.08 14.98
C ILE A 209 17.21 -4.33 14.75
N GLU A 210 17.23 -4.84 13.50
CA GLU A 210 16.55 -6.08 13.09
C GLU A 210 15.09 -6.17 13.55
N PRO A 211 14.29 -5.10 13.35
CA PRO A 211 12.90 -5.15 13.77
C PRO A 211 12.12 -6.11 12.87
N LYS A 212 11.05 -6.69 13.41
CA LYS A 212 10.04 -7.36 12.61
C LYS A 212 9.11 -6.34 12.00
N HIS A 213 8.73 -6.54 10.75
CA HIS A 213 7.73 -5.75 10.05
C HIS A 213 6.40 -6.47 10.09
N ILE A 214 5.53 -6.02 10.96
CA ILE A 214 4.21 -6.62 11.17
C ILE A 214 3.14 -5.64 10.72
N GLU A 215 2.15 -6.15 10.03
CA GLU A 215 1.07 -5.33 9.51
C GLU A 215 -0.30 -5.94 9.85
N VAL A 216 -1.28 -5.09 10.10
CA VAL A 216 -2.64 -5.50 10.45
C VAL A 216 -3.60 -5.12 9.33
N GLN A 217 -4.30 -6.13 8.78
CA GLN A 217 -5.33 -5.91 7.77
C GLN A 217 -6.59 -5.34 8.41
N ILE A 218 -7.05 -4.21 7.92
CA ILE A 218 -8.32 -3.57 8.29
C ILE A 218 -9.36 -3.78 7.19
N LEU A 219 -10.59 -3.97 7.61
CA LEU A 219 -11.78 -3.89 6.76
C LEU A 219 -12.83 -3.08 7.50
N ALA A 220 -13.40 -2.06 6.82
CA ALA A 220 -14.33 -1.12 7.44
C ALA A 220 -15.47 -0.75 6.48
N ASP A 221 -16.69 -0.60 7.01
CA ASP A 221 -17.85 -0.18 6.23
C ASP A 221 -18.21 1.30 6.45
N GLN A 222 -19.22 1.77 5.74
CA GLN A 222 -19.74 3.14 5.83
C GLN A 222 -20.58 3.41 7.10
N TYR A 223 -20.82 2.39 7.93
CA TYR A 223 -21.66 2.46 9.13
C TYR A 223 -20.86 2.55 10.43
N GLY A 224 -19.52 2.64 10.30
CA GLY A 224 -18.61 2.76 11.44
C GLY A 224 -18.14 1.41 12.00
N ASN A 225 -18.49 0.30 11.38
CA ASN A 225 -17.94 -1.00 11.75
C ASN A 225 -16.52 -1.09 11.18
N VAL A 226 -15.55 -1.39 12.05
CA VAL A 226 -14.14 -1.53 11.71
C VAL A 226 -13.61 -2.78 12.38
N TYR A 227 -13.20 -3.76 11.59
CA TYR A 227 -12.61 -5.01 12.07
C TYR A 227 -11.20 -5.20 11.52
N HIS A 228 -10.34 -5.88 12.30
CA HIS A 228 -9.09 -6.40 11.78
C HIS A 228 -9.29 -7.83 11.27
N LEU A 229 -8.62 -8.18 10.18
CA LEU A 229 -8.61 -9.53 9.61
C LEU A 229 -7.32 -10.30 9.99
N GLY A 230 -6.72 -9.96 11.14
CA GLY A 230 -5.46 -10.51 11.57
C GLY A 230 -4.26 -9.72 11.06
N GLU A 231 -3.08 -10.25 11.35
CA GLU A 231 -1.80 -9.66 10.99
C GLU A 231 -1.01 -10.55 10.02
N ARG A 232 -0.04 -9.89 9.35
CA ARG A 232 0.96 -10.53 8.50
C ARG A 232 2.36 -10.21 9.00
N ASP A 233 3.28 -11.14 8.87
CA ASP A 233 4.71 -10.90 9.05
C ASP A 233 5.36 -10.69 7.68
N CYS A 234 5.87 -9.49 7.46
CA CYS A 234 6.52 -9.06 6.23
C CYS A 234 8.02 -8.73 6.45
N SER A 235 8.63 -9.35 7.45
CA SER A 235 10.02 -9.07 7.86
C SER A 235 11.05 -9.51 6.85
N LEU A 236 10.76 -10.52 6.01
CA LEU A 236 11.66 -10.99 4.97
C LEU A 236 11.65 -10.03 3.78
N GLN A 237 12.61 -9.13 3.79
CA GLN A 237 12.74 -8.05 2.81
C GLN A 237 14.14 -8.05 2.17
N ARG A 238 14.20 -7.55 0.94
CA ARG A 238 15.45 -7.23 0.26
C ARG A 238 15.44 -5.74 -0.12
N ARG A 239 16.38 -4.96 0.40
CA ARG A 239 16.44 -3.50 0.18
C ARG A 239 15.11 -2.78 0.49
N TYR A 240 14.51 -3.12 1.63
CA TYR A 240 13.21 -2.61 2.09
C TYR A 240 12.01 -2.99 1.21
N GLN A 241 12.17 -3.96 0.30
CA GLN A 241 11.08 -4.52 -0.48
C GLN A 241 10.70 -5.89 0.10
N LYS A 242 9.43 -6.08 0.43
CA LYS A 242 8.88 -7.35 0.91
C LYS A 242 9.11 -8.43 -0.16
N VAL A 243 9.56 -9.63 0.24
CA VAL A 243 9.86 -10.76 -0.65
C VAL A 243 9.06 -12.00 -0.27
N VAL A 244 8.90 -12.24 1.02
CA VAL A 244 8.07 -13.32 1.55
C VAL A 244 7.21 -12.76 2.67
N GLU A 245 5.93 -13.04 2.60
CA GLU A 245 4.93 -12.65 3.59
C GLU A 245 4.17 -13.87 4.11
N PHE A 246 3.84 -13.87 5.39
CA PHE A 246 3.03 -14.94 5.99
C PHE A 246 1.97 -14.43 6.95
N ALA A 247 0.90 -15.19 7.09
CA ALA A 247 -0.13 -15.02 8.09
C ALA A 247 -0.41 -16.37 8.80
N PRO A 248 -0.63 -16.34 10.12
CA PRO A 248 -0.43 -15.24 11.07
C PRO A 248 1.05 -14.96 11.37
N ALA A 249 1.32 -13.86 12.10
CA ALA A 249 2.69 -13.50 12.53
C ALA A 249 3.11 -14.31 13.77
N TRP A 250 3.38 -15.58 13.59
CA TRP A 250 3.73 -16.54 14.67
C TRP A 250 5.02 -16.19 15.43
N SER A 251 5.87 -15.34 14.85
CA SER A 251 7.17 -14.96 15.41
C SER A 251 7.10 -13.82 16.44
N VAL A 252 5.90 -13.27 16.68
CA VAL A 252 5.66 -12.15 17.59
C VAL A 252 4.86 -12.63 18.81
N PRO A 253 5.20 -12.19 20.04
CA PRO A 253 4.43 -12.55 21.23
C PRO A 253 2.95 -12.20 21.10
N GLN A 254 2.06 -13.09 21.53
CA GLN A 254 0.61 -12.93 21.41
C GLN A 254 0.11 -11.61 22.02
N LYS A 255 0.66 -11.20 23.17
CA LYS A 255 0.34 -9.90 23.80
C LYS A 255 0.62 -8.72 22.88
N THR A 256 1.73 -8.76 22.13
CA THR A 256 2.08 -7.72 21.17
C THR A 256 1.11 -7.77 19.98
N VAL A 257 0.80 -8.93 19.43
CA VAL A 257 -0.17 -9.12 18.36
C VAL A 257 -1.53 -8.50 18.71
N GLU A 258 -2.04 -8.78 19.90
CA GLU A 258 -3.31 -8.23 20.40
C GLU A 258 -3.27 -6.70 20.49
N ALA A 259 -2.14 -6.14 20.95
CA ALA A 259 -1.96 -4.70 21.01
C ALA A 259 -1.90 -4.06 19.61
N LEU A 260 -1.19 -4.66 18.65
CA LEU A 260 -1.14 -4.21 17.25
C LEU A 260 -2.53 -4.19 16.62
N ARG A 261 -3.30 -5.28 16.76
CA ARG A 261 -4.67 -5.40 16.23
C ARG A 261 -5.59 -4.32 16.80
N ARG A 262 -5.57 -4.14 18.14
CA ARG A 262 -6.35 -3.10 18.84
C ARG A 262 -6.00 -1.70 18.33
N ASP A 263 -4.72 -1.38 18.22
CA ASP A 263 -4.24 -0.04 17.87
C ASP A 263 -4.46 0.26 16.37
N ALA A 264 -4.37 -0.74 15.51
CA ALA A 264 -4.72 -0.60 14.10
C ALA A 264 -6.21 -0.24 13.92
N VAL A 265 -7.11 -0.93 14.61
CA VAL A 265 -8.56 -0.61 14.61
C VAL A 265 -8.81 0.80 15.15
N LYS A 266 -8.08 1.19 16.20
CA LYS A 266 -8.21 2.53 16.82
C LYS A 266 -7.81 3.65 15.85
N ILE A 267 -6.70 3.49 15.12
CA ILE A 267 -6.28 4.43 14.07
C ILE A 267 -7.35 4.51 12.97
N ALA A 268 -7.79 3.38 12.44
CA ALA A 268 -8.78 3.35 11.36
C ALA A 268 -10.11 4.01 11.78
N LYS A 269 -10.60 3.74 12.99
CA LYS A 269 -11.80 4.39 13.54
C LYS A 269 -11.63 5.91 13.68
N SER A 270 -10.46 6.37 14.10
CA SER A 270 -10.20 7.80 14.36
C SER A 270 -10.31 8.68 13.11
N VAL A 271 -10.08 8.10 11.93
CA VAL A 271 -10.15 8.80 10.63
C VAL A 271 -11.43 8.50 9.85
N GLY A 272 -12.36 7.74 10.44
CA GLY A 272 -13.58 7.31 9.73
C GLY A 272 -13.26 6.46 8.50
N TYR A 273 -12.32 5.53 8.64
CA TYR A 273 -11.85 4.69 7.55
C TYR A 273 -12.98 3.82 6.96
N VAL A 274 -12.98 3.69 5.64
CA VAL A 274 -13.89 2.81 4.89
C VAL A 274 -13.09 2.01 3.86
N SER A 275 -13.49 0.77 3.58
CA SER A 275 -12.85 -0.17 2.67
C SER A 275 -11.72 -0.97 3.32
N ALA A 276 -10.88 -1.63 2.51
CA ALA A 276 -9.72 -2.36 2.98
C ALA A 276 -8.51 -1.44 3.13
N GLY A 277 -7.76 -1.60 4.20
CA GLY A 277 -6.52 -0.88 4.47
C GLY A 277 -5.59 -1.71 5.35
N THR A 278 -4.36 -1.28 5.47
CA THR A 278 -3.35 -1.98 6.28
C THR A 278 -2.58 -0.99 7.13
N VAL A 279 -2.46 -1.29 8.42
CA VAL A 279 -1.64 -0.51 9.35
C VAL A 279 -0.34 -1.26 9.59
N GLU A 280 0.78 -0.61 9.32
CA GLU A 280 2.12 -1.19 9.41
C GLU A 280 2.85 -0.77 10.69
N PHE A 281 3.55 -1.72 11.29
CA PHE A 281 4.31 -1.54 12.52
C PHE A 281 5.70 -2.17 12.42
N LEU A 282 6.67 -1.60 13.13
CA LEU A 282 7.91 -2.30 13.47
C LEU A 282 7.81 -2.81 14.92
N VAL A 283 8.21 -4.06 15.10
CA VAL A 283 8.29 -4.70 16.42
C VAL A 283 9.75 -4.99 16.73
N ASP A 284 10.26 -4.50 17.84
CA ASP A 284 11.63 -4.73 18.25
C ASP A 284 11.82 -6.11 18.94
N LYS A 285 13.06 -6.45 19.28
CA LYS A 285 13.42 -7.71 19.95
C LYS A 285 12.81 -7.92 21.33
N ASN A 286 12.35 -6.82 21.96
CA ASN A 286 11.71 -6.88 23.29
C ASN A 286 10.18 -7.06 23.18
N GLY A 287 9.64 -6.94 21.95
CA GLY A 287 8.21 -6.97 21.70
C GLY A 287 7.55 -5.59 21.79
N ASP A 288 8.34 -4.50 21.94
CA ASP A 288 7.85 -3.14 21.80
C ASP A 288 7.59 -2.85 20.33
N TYR A 289 6.51 -2.11 20.05
CA TYR A 289 6.09 -1.86 18.67
C TYR A 289 5.84 -0.37 18.41
N TYR A 290 5.99 -0.01 17.15
CA TYR A 290 5.89 1.37 16.70
C TYR A 290 5.15 1.44 15.38
N PHE A 291 4.18 2.35 15.29
CA PHE A 291 3.49 2.65 14.04
C PHE A 291 4.45 3.23 12.99
N ILE A 292 4.35 2.77 11.76
CA ILE A 292 5.11 3.29 10.62
C ILE A 292 4.20 4.12 9.72
N GLU A 293 3.18 3.46 9.16
CA GLU A 293 2.27 4.07 8.19
C GLU A 293 0.96 3.27 8.10
N MET A 294 -0.02 3.86 7.45
CA MET A 294 -1.21 3.16 7.00
C MET A 294 -1.28 3.20 5.48
N ASN A 295 -1.44 2.05 4.85
CA ASN A 295 -1.68 1.95 3.41
C ASN A 295 -3.20 1.91 3.18
N PRO A 296 -3.79 3.02 2.68
CA PRO A 296 -5.25 3.14 2.55
C PRO A 296 -5.76 2.46 1.27
N ARG A 297 -5.40 1.24 1.06
CA ARG A 297 -5.70 0.39 -0.10
C ARG A 297 -5.50 -1.09 0.19
N ILE A 298 -5.86 -1.93 -0.75
CA ILE A 298 -5.43 -3.32 -0.75
C ILE A 298 -3.91 -3.43 -0.99
N GLN A 299 -3.27 -4.47 -0.49
CA GLN A 299 -1.85 -4.74 -0.69
C GLN A 299 -1.59 -6.01 -1.50
N VAL A 300 -0.37 -6.17 -2.03
CA VAL A 300 0.05 -7.36 -2.79
C VAL A 300 -0.17 -8.63 -1.96
N GLU A 301 0.17 -8.57 -0.69
CA GLU A 301 0.15 -9.66 0.28
C GLU A 301 -1.22 -9.97 0.92
N HIS A 302 -2.30 -9.33 0.42
CA HIS A 302 -3.66 -9.58 0.94
C HIS A 302 -4.07 -11.05 0.89
N THR A 303 -3.53 -11.79 -0.08
CA THR A 303 -3.90 -13.19 -0.34
C THR A 303 -3.59 -14.12 0.83
N VAL A 304 -2.53 -13.89 1.61
CA VAL A 304 -2.26 -14.74 2.79
C VAL A 304 -3.31 -14.54 3.88
N THR A 305 -3.84 -13.32 4.02
CA THR A 305 -4.98 -13.06 4.93
C THR A 305 -6.25 -13.75 4.43
N GLU A 306 -6.56 -13.66 3.14
CA GLU A 306 -7.72 -14.34 2.55
C GLU A 306 -7.64 -15.86 2.75
N MET A 307 -6.46 -16.45 2.60
CA MET A 307 -6.25 -17.89 2.77
C MET A 307 -6.50 -18.37 4.20
N VAL A 308 -6.08 -17.61 5.21
CA VAL A 308 -6.25 -18.02 6.63
C VAL A 308 -7.60 -17.61 7.22
N THR A 309 -8.30 -16.63 6.61
CA THR A 309 -9.60 -16.16 7.12
C THR A 309 -10.79 -16.63 6.34
N GLY A 310 -10.60 -17.04 5.08
CA GLY A 310 -11.68 -17.35 4.14
C GLY A 310 -12.45 -16.11 3.64
N ILE A 311 -12.02 -14.89 4.01
CA ILE A 311 -12.70 -13.64 3.64
C ILE A 311 -12.11 -13.12 2.33
N ASP A 312 -12.93 -12.98 1.28
CA ASP A 312 -12.54 -12.33 0.03
C ASP A 312 -12.55 -10.80 0.19
N ILE A 313 -11.35 -10.23 0.40
CA ILE A 313 -11.18 -8.80 0.69
C ILE A 313 -11.59 -7.93 -0.52
N VAL A 314 -11.26 -8.33 -1.74
CA VAL A 314 -11.59 -7.57 -2.94
C VAL A 314 -13.10 -7.54 -3.18
N ARG A 315 -13.76 -8.67 -2.97
CA ARG A 315 -15.22 -8.76 -3.05
C ARG A 315 -15.90 -7.90 -1.98
N ALA A 316 -15.37 -7.93 -0.76
CA ALA A 316 -15.84 -7.08 0.33
C ALA A 316 -15.67 -5.58 0.00
N GLN A 317 -14.53 -5.16 -0.59
CA GLN A 317 -14.32 -3.77 -1.02
C GLN A 317 -15.39 -3.29 -2.00
N ILE A 318 -15.76 -4.12 -2.99
CA ILE A 318 -16.79 -3.79 -3.98
C ILE A 318 -18.15 -3.62 -3.30
N LEU A 319 -18.53 -4.55 -2.42
CA LEU A 319 -19.79 -4.51 -1.70
C LEU A 319 -19.87 -3.31 -0.75
N ILE A 320 -18.81 -3.04 0.00
CA ILE A 320 -18.72 -1.88 0.90
C ILE A 320 -18.88 -0.56 0.11
N ALA A 321 -18.23 -0.44 -1.04
CA ALA A 321 -18.37 0.73 -1.90
C ALA A 321 -19.81 0.90 -2.41
N ALA A 322 -20.52 -0.19 -2.64
CA ALA A 322 -21.95 -0.20 -2.98
C ALA A 322 -22.86 0.14 -1.79
N GLY A 323 -22.34 0.29 -0.57
CA GLY A 323 -23.10 0.61 0.63
C GLY A 323 -23.57 -0.61 1.42
N HIS A 324 -23.04 -1.80 1.16
CA HIS A 324 -23.33 -2.97 1.99
C HIS A 324 -22.56 -2.89 3.31
N PRO A 325 -23.18 -3.27 4.45
CA PRO A 325 -22.48 -3.36 5.72
C PRO A 325 -21.57 -4.60 5.78
N LEU A 326 -20.62 -4.63 6.70
CA LEU A 326 -19.80 -5.82 6.96
C LEU A 326 -20.63 -7.04 7.35
N SER A 327 -21.82 -6.84 7.91
CA SER A 327 -22.78 -7.90 8.25
C SER A 327 -23.57 -8.43 7.04
N ASP A 328 -23.34 -7.93 5.82
CA ASP A 328 -23.94 -8.50 4.61
C ASP A 328 -23.59 -10.01 4.53
N PRO A 329 -24.56 -10.88 4.18
CA PRO A 329 -24.35 -12.34 4.15
C PRO A 329 -23.18 -12.80 3.28
N ILE A 330 -22.81 -12.02 2.25
CA ILE A 330 -21.67 -12.34 1.38
C ILE A 330 -20.35 -12.03 2.07
N ILE A 331 -20.28 -11.00 2.93
CA ILE A 331 -19.10 -10.64 3.73
C ILE A 331 -19.08 -11.44 5.03
N GLY A 332 -20.23 -11.53 5.73
CA GLY A 332 -20.48 -12.41 6.87
C GLY A 332 -19.85 -11.97 8.18
N LEU A 333 -19.54 -10.68 8.37
CA LEU A 333 -18.89 -10.15 9.57
C LEU A 333 -19.85 -9.29 10.40
N THR A 334 -20.45 -9.86 11.44
CA THR A 334 -21.37 -9.14 12.35
C THR A 334 -20.65 -8.53 13.55
N CYS A 335 -19.53 -9.14 13.95
CA CYS A 335 -18.66 -8.69 15.03
C CYS A 335 -17.19 -9.09 14.75
N GLN A 336 -16.27 -8.63 15.59
CA GLN A 336 -14.84 -8.95 15.44
C GLN A 336 -14.55 -10.45 15.61
N GLU A 337 -15.32 -11.12 16.42
CA GLU A 337 -15.18 -12.55 16.76
C GLU A 337 -15.56 -13.48 15.60
N ASP A 338 -16.23 -12.96 14.56
CA ASP A 338 -16.53 -13.70 13.32
C ASP A 338 -15.28 -13.91 12.47
N VAL A 339 -14.26 -13.06 12.65
CA VAL A 339 -12.96 -13.23 11.97
C VAL A 339 -12.20 -14.38 12.64
N LYS A 340 -12.18 -15.52 11.97
CA LYS A 340 -11.39 -16.69 12.38
C LYS A 340 -10.15 -16.79 11.51
N MET A 341 -9.03 -17.09 12.12
CA MET A 341 -7.79 -17.42 11.40
C MET A 341 -7.53 -18.92 11.60
N ASP A 342 -7.47 -19.66 10.51
CA ASP A 342 -7.22 -21.10 10.50
C ASP A 342 -5.99 -21.43 9.66
N GLY A 343 -5.07 -22.20 10.21
CA GLY A 343 -3.84 -22.60 9.55
C GLY A 343 -2.85 -21.47 9.33
N TYR A 344 -2.02 -21.65 8.29
CA TYR A 344 -0.94 -20.73 7.92
C TYR A 344 -0.90 -20.56 6.40
N ALA A 345 -0.57 -19.36 5.95
CA ALA A 345 -0.36 -19.09 4.54
C ALA A 345 0.96 -18.35 4.31
N ILE A 346 1.61 -18.65 3.20
CA ILE A 346 2.87 -18.02 2.78
C ILE A 346 2.70 -17.52 1.35
N GLN A 347 3.12 -16.28 1.09
CA GLN A 347 3.25 -15.72 -0.23
C GLN A 347 4.72 -15.42 -0.52
N CYS A 348 5.16 -15.73 -1.74
CA CYS A 348 6.47 -15.34 -2.25
C CYS A 348 6.31 -14.46 -3.48
N ARG A 349 7.05 -13.35 -3.52
CA ARG A 349 7.12 -12.50 -4.72
C ARG A 349 8.17 -13.06 -5.67
N VAL A 350 7.75 -13.50 -6.83
CA VAL A 350 8.63 -13.97 -7.90
C VAL A 350 8.83 -12.84 -8.89
N THR A 351 10.04 -12.30 -8.98
CA THR A 351 10.41 -11.20 -9.87
C THR A 351 11.40 -11.65 -10.92
N THR A 352 11.32 -11.07 -12.12
CA THR A 352 12.31 -11.28 -13.18
C THR A 352 13.46 -10.30 -12.98
N GLU A 353 14.48 -10.74 -12.25
CA GLU A 353 15.68 -9.96 -11.92
C GLU A 353 16.92 -10.78 -12.24
N ASP A 354 18.02 -10.11 -12.55
CA ASP A 354 19.31 -10.72 -12.82
C ASP A 354 20.20 -10.71 -11.57
N PRO A 355 20.38 -11.84 -10.85
CA PRO A 355 21.23 -11.92 -9.66
C PRO A 355 22.68 -11.57 -9.92
N ALA A 356 23.19 -11.86 -11.13
CA ALA A 356 24.56 -11.56 -11.52
C ALA A 356 24.80 -10.06 -11.75
N ASN A 357 23.75 -9.31 -12.06
CA ASN A 357 23.75 -7.86 -12.25
C ASN A 357 23.07 -7.13 -11.10
N ASN A 358 23.42 -7.51 -9.87
CA ASN A 358 22.94 -6.85 -8.65
C ASN A 358 21.39 -6.77 -8.57
N PHE A 359 20.69 -7.81 -9.07
CA PHE A 359 19.25 -7.89 -9.13
C PHE A 359 18.60 -6.73 -9.91
N ALA A 360 19.27 -6.25 -10.96
CA ALA A 360 18.62 -5.33 -11.90
C ALA A 360 17.44 -6.02 -12.58
N PRO A 361 16.33 -5.30 -12.87
CA PRO A 361 15.24 -5.87 -13.62
C PRO A 361 15.73 -6.47 -14.94
N ALA A 362 15.43 -7.74 -15.19
CA ALA A 362 15.77 -8.39 -16.44
C ALA A 362 14.90 -7.79 -17.55
N THR A 363 15.51 -7.06 -18.46
CA THR A 363 14.86 -6.70 -19.73
C THR A 363 14.73 -7.97 -20.57
N PRO A 364 13.54 -8.37 -21.04
CA PRO A 364 13.42 -9.47 -21.98
C PRO A 364 14.32 -9.15 -23.18
N SER A 365 15.42 -9.90 -23.35
CA SER A 365 16.13 -9.85 -24.59
C SER A 365 15.11 -10.22 -25.68
N ARG A 366 14.91 -9.34 -26.66
CA ARG A 366 14.21 -9.71 -27.90
C ARG A 366 14.98 -10.91 -28.45
N ARG A 367 14.57 -12.11 -28.15
CA ARG A 367 14.89 -13.26 -28.98
C ARG A 367 14.15 -13.00 -30.30
N THR A 368 14.80 -12.34 -31.23
CA THR A 368 14.44 -12.48 -32.63
C THR A 368 14.49 -13.98 -32.91
N PRO A 369 13.37 -14.59 -33.35
CA PRO A 369 13.43 -15.94 -33.85
C PRO A 369 14.50 -15.96 -34.94
N LYS A 370 15.56 -16.77 -34.79
CA LYS A 370 16.42 -17.05 -35.91
C LYS A 370 15.53 -17.66 -37.00
N PRO A 371 15.56 -17.15 -38.26
CA PRO A 371 14.91 -17.86 -39.34
C PRO A 371 15.49 -19.27 -39.38
N PRO A 372 14.69 -20.28 -39.74
CA PRO A 372 15.18 -21.63 -39.92
C PRO A 372 16.36 -21.57 -40.91
N GLU A 373 17.48 -22.19 -40.52
CA GLU A 373 18.60 -22.39 -41.44
C GLU A 373 18.06 -23.28 -42.57
N GLU A 374 18.06 -22.76 -43.81
CA GLU A 374 17.77 -23.57 -44.97
C GLU A 374 18.86 -24.62 -45.09
N GLU A 375 18.46 -25.91 -45.04
CA GLU A 375 19.29 -27.07 -45.47
C GLU A 375 19.35 -27.16 -47.01
#